data_5b21f6973aeac80719fac7e5d253f83b
#
_entry.id   5b21f6973aeac80719fac7e5d253f83b
#
_cell.length_a   1.000
_cell.length_b   1.000
_cell.length_c   1.000
_cell.angle_alpha   90.00
_cell.angle_beta   90.00
_cell.angle_gamma   90.00
#
_symmetry.space_group_name_H-M   'P 1'
#
loop_
_entity.id
_entity.type
_entity.pdbx_description
1 polymer ?
#
loop_
_entity_poly.entity_id
_entity_poly.type
_entity_poly.pdbx_seq_one_letter_code
_entity_poly.pdbx_strand_id
1 'polypeptide(L)'
;MNLSRLSRIDLNLLVALHILLEEGSVSRAAERLSITQPAMSKTLGRLRETFDDPLFVRSKRGIQPTPRALSLAGELKSVLGQVDSLLDAGEFTPAAYRGEITLAISEYVGFTLLPPLSARLEATAPRLRLRTITRAERQLDQLANGELDFAIQIQREEYPPEYSVSPLAASPLAIFVRQEHPLVAKTLTSQLIRQYPQVALYVADREELIGGQVLARGLFESDKGILETSHLLTAFEILRETDYLLICPAYLARNEGATRDMVALTLPVDMTFSVQYSLIAHRRTEQSPIHQWLWQEIVNTVQSMRFRTVHRG
;
A
#
# COMPACT_ATOMS: atom_id res chain seq x y z
N MET A 1 -8.78 -19.13 -20.72
CA MET A 1 -10.22 -18.79 -20.73
C MET A 1 -10.61 -18.34 -22.13
N ASN A 2 -11.73 -18.86 -22.71
CA ASN A 2 -12.17 -18.47 -24.06
C ASN A 2 -13.24 -17.37 -23.96
N LEU A 3 -12.78 -16.11 -23.93
CA LEU A 3 -13.65 -14.93 -23.80
C LEU A 3 -14.63 -14.78 -24.97
N SER A 4 -14.24 -15.19 -26.19
CA SER A 4 -15.11 -15.13 -27.38
C SER A 4 -16.33 -16.07 -27.28
N ARG A 5 -16.22 -17.17 -26.55
CA ARG A 5 -17.34 -18.06 -26.25
C ARG A 5 -18.23 -17.48 -25.16
N LEU A 6 -17.61 -16.92 -24.10
CA LEU A 6 -18.36 -16.34 -22.98
C LEU A 6 -19.13 -15.09 -23.37
N SER A 7 -18.60 -14.24 -24.28
CA SER A 7 -19.30 -13.04 -24.76
C SER A 7 -20.60 -13.31 -25.56
N ARG A 8 -20.77 -14.54 -26.01
CA ARG A 8 -21.98 -14.96 -26.73
C ARG A 8 -23.04 -15.57 -25.82
N ILE A 9 -22.71 -15.83 -24.57
CA ILE A 9 -23.63 -16.42 -23.60
C ILE A 9 -24.22 -15.30 -22.75
N ASP A 10 -25.54 -15.25 -22.71
CA ASP A 10 -26.28 -14.39 -21.80
C ASP A 10 -26.21 -15.02 -20.37
N LEU A 11 -25.42 -14.43 -19.48
CA LEU A 11 -25.22 -14.95 -18.12
C LEU A 11 -26.51 -15.00 -17.30
N ASN A 12 -27.54 -14.22 -17.64
CA ASN A 12 -28.85 -14.31 -17.01
C ASN A 12 -29.53 -15.68 -17.24
N LEU A 13 -29.14 -16.38 -18.31
CA LEU A 13 -29.61 -17.76 -18.54
C LEU A 13 -29.15 -18.70 -17.42
N LEU A 14 -27.97 -18.48 -16.85
CA LEU A 14 -27.45 -19.29 -15.75
C LEU A 14 -28.27 -19.09 -14.48
N VAL A 15 -28.66 -17.84 -14.19
CA VAL A 15 -29.54 -17.52 -13.06
C VAL A 15 -30.91 -18.18 -13.25
N ALA A 16 -31.49 -18.10 -14.46
CA ALA A 16 -32.75 -18.74 -14.77
C ALA A 16 -32.69 -20.26 -14.65
N LEU A 17 -31.61 -20.89 -15.11
CA LEU A 17 -31.40 -22.34 -14.96
C LEU A 17 -31.34 -22.76 -13.49
N HIS A 18 -30.61 -21.99 -12.65
CA HIS A 18 -30.52 -22.26 -11.21
C HIS A 18 -31.90 -22.23 -10.54
N ILE A 19 -32.69 -21.19 -10.82
CA ILE A 19 -34.03 -21.04 -10.24
C ILE A 19 -34.99 -22.15 -10.76
N LEU A 20 -34.92 -22.53 -12.04
CA LEU A 20 -35.71 -23.64 -12.59
C LEU A 20 -35.39 -24.96 -11.91
N LEU A 21 -34.09 -25.20 -11.58
CA LEU A 21 -33.66 -26.40 -10.85
C LEU A 21 -34.23 -26.43 -9.42
N GLU A 22 -34.25 -25.28 -8.73
CA GLU A 22 -34.80 -25.18 -7.37
C GLU A 22 -36.33 -25.31 -7.34
N GLU A 23 -37.02 -24.58 -8.23
CA GLU A 23 -38.49 -24.50 -8.20
C GLU A 23 -39.18 -25.71 -8.83
N GLY A 24 -38.55 -26.40 -9.78
CA GLY A 24 -39.20 -27.49 -10.50
C GLY A 24 -40.51 -27.07 -11.23
N SER A 25 -40.69 -25.77 -11.47
CA SER A 25 -41.89 -25.18 -12.07
C SER A 25 -41.56 -23.90 -12.86
N VAL A 26 -41.95 -23.85 -14.12
CA VAL A 26 -41.72 -22.67 -14.97
C VAL A 26 -42.49 -21.45 -14.45
N SER A 27 -43.71 -21.64 -13.91
CA SER A 27 -44.52 -20.54 -13.39
C SER A 27 -43.91 -19.96 -12.12
N ARG A 28 -43.51 -20.80 -11.11
CA ARG A 28 -42.85 -20.34 -9.91
C ARG A 28 -41.49 -19.70 -10.19
N ALA A 29 -40.72 -20.27 -11.11
CA ALA A 29 -39.47 -19.67 -11.55
C ALA A 29 -39.65 -18.29 -12.18
N ALA A 30 -40.70 -18.11 -12.96
CA ALA A 30 -41.07 -16.82 -13.54
C ALA A 30 -41.41 -15.80 -12.45
N GLU A 31 -42.27 -16.18 -11.50
CA GLU A 31 -42.65 -15.33 -10.34
C GLU A 31 -41.42 -14.90 -9.55
N ARG A 32 -40.52 -15.83 -9.24
CA ARG A 32 -39.29 -15.55 -8.48
C ARG A 32 -38.34 -14.58 -9.20
N LEU A 33 -38.31 -14.60 -10.54
CA LEU A 33 -37.54 -13.66 -11.35
C LEU A 33 -38.31 -12.38 -11.73
N SER A 34 -39.57 -12.25 -11.25
CA SER A 34 -40.43 -11.11 -11.60
C SER A 34 -40.65 -10.93 -13.11
N ILE A 35 -40.72 -12.04 -13.85
CA ILE A 35 -40.98 -12.06 -15.29
C ILE A 35 -42.26 -12.87 -15.59
N THR A 36 -42.78 -12.76 -16.83
CA THR A 36 -43.95 -13.53 -17.23
C THR A 36 -43.60 -14.97 -17.53
N GLN A 37 -44.53 -15.90 -17.33
CA GLN A 37 -44.35 -17.31 -17.64
C GLN A 37 -44.02 -17.57 -19.15
N PRO A 38 -44.59 -16.85 -20.15
CA PRO A 38 -44.13 -16.94 -21.54
C PRO A 38 -42.65 -16.52 -21.72
N ALA A 39 -42.20 -15.50 -20.99
CA ALA A 39 -40.80 -15.05 -21.02
C ALA A 39 -39.87 -16.14 -20.46
N MET A 40 -40.24 -16.76 -19.31
CA MET A 40 -39.47 -17.87 -18.73
C MET A 40 -39.45 -19.09 -19.69
N SER A 41 -40.58 -19.40 -20.36
CA SER A 41 -40.58 -20.47 -21.33
C SER A 41 -39.64 -20.20 -22.52
N LYS A 42 -39.55 -18.95 -22.98
CA LYS A 42 -38.63 -18.53 -24.05
C LYS A 42 -37.17 -18.66 -23.53
N THR A 43 -36.89 -18.27 -22.27
CA THR A 43 -35.61 -18.41 -21.63
C THR A 43 -35.19 -19.90 -21.55
N LEU A 44 -36.12 -20.79 -21.18
CA LEU A 44 -35.89 -22.25 -21.20
C LEU A 44 -35.57 -22.78 -22.59
N GLY A 45 -36.21 -22.24 -23.64
CA GLY A 45 -35.86 -22.54 -25.04
C GLY A 45 -34.39 -22.20 -25.35
N ARG A 46 -33.97 -20.98 -25.03
CA ARG A 46 -32.55 -20.53 -25.21
C ARG A 46 -31.55 -21.36 -24.39
N LEU A 47 -31.92 -21.78 -23.21
CA LEU A 47 -31.10 -22.68 -22.36
C LEU A 47 -30.88 -24.04 -23.05
N ARG A 48 -31.95 -24.62 -23.65
CA ARG A 48 -31.87 -25.87 -24.42
C ARG A 48 -30.91 -25.78 -25.60
N GLU A 49 -30.99 -24.68 -26.31
CA GLU A 49 -30.07 -24.40 -27.46
C GLU A 49 -28.63 -24.22 -26.95
N THR A 50 -28.42 -23.51 -25.83
CA THR A 50 -27.08 -23.23 -25.26
C THR A 50 -26.37 -24.48 -24.78
N PHE A 51 -27.13 -25.43 -24.17
CA PHE A 51 -26.58 -26.65 -23.55
C PHE A 51 -26.74 -27.89 -24.42
N ASP A 52 -27.42 -27.75 -25.57
CA ASP A 52 -27.76 -28.86 -26.45
C ASP A 52 -28.41 -30.03 -25.69
N ASP A 53 -29.33 -29.70 -24.78
CA ASP A 53 -30.02 -30.67 -23.91
C ASP A 53 -31.42 -30.14 -23.57
N PRO A 54 -32.45 -31.01 -23.47
CA PRO A 54 -33.79 -30.60 -23.04
C PRO A 54 -33.84 -29.94 -21.67
N LEU A 55 -32.86 -30.18 -20.81
CA LEU A 55 -32.66 -29.75 -19.44
C LEU A 55 -33.81 -30.13 -18.50
N PHE A 56 -35.04 -30.03 -18.96
CA PHE A 56 -36.24 -30.42 -18.17
C PHE A 56 -37.25 -31.10 -19.08
N VAL A 57 -37.85 -32.14 -18.53
CA VAL A 57 -38.99 -32.90 -19.11
C VAL A 57 -40.27 -32.59 -18.35
N ARG A 58 -41.43 -32.64 -19.03
CA ARG A 58 -42.73 -32.48 -18.34
C ARG A 58 -43.04 -33.67 -17.44
N SER A 59 -43.59 -33.40 -16.27
CA SER A 59 -44.08 -34.40 -15.34
C SER A 59 -45.49 -34.05 -14.83
N LYS A 60 -46.16 -34.98 -14.13
CA LYS A 60 -47.47 -34.70 -13.52
C LYS A 60 -47.42 -33.58 -12.44
N ARG A 61 -46.24 -33.25 -11.91
CA ARG A 61 -46.05 -32.29 -10.81
C ARG A 61 -45.24 -31.07 -11.24
N GLY A 62 -45.12 -30.80 -12.56
CA GLY A 62 -44.34 -29.67 -13.09
C GLY A 62 -43.29 -30.11 -14.10
N ILE A 63 -42.06 -29.71 -13.90
CA ILE A 63 -40.91 -30.09 -14.73
C ILE A 63 -39.91 -30.88 -13.89
N GLN A 64 -39.26 -31.88 -14.51
CA GLN A 64 -38.18 -32.66 -13.88
C GLN A 64 -36.87 -32.43 -14.63
N PRO A 65 -35.73 -32.21 -13.91
CA PRO A 65 -34.45 -32.01 -14.54
C PRO A 65 -33.92 -33.30 -15.20
N THR A 66 -33.24 -33.15 -16.34
CA THR A 66 -32.47 -34.22 -16.98
C THR A 66 -31.23 -34.56 -16.15
N PRO A 67 -30.59 -35.73 -16.35
CA PRO A 67 -29.30 -36.03 -15.75
C PRO A 67 -28.23 -34.96 -16.03
N ARG A 68 -28.26 -34.33 -17.23
CA ARG A 68 -27.38 -33.25 -17.60
C ARG A 68 -27.64 -31.99 -16.76
N ALA A 69 -28.89 -31.61 -16.59
CA ALA A 69 -29.27 -30.47 -15.75
C ALA A 69 -28.84 -30.67 -14.28
N LEU A 70 -29.02 -31.88 -13.76
CA LEU A 70 -28.56 -32.24 -12.41
C LEU A 70 -27.06 -32.19 -12.27
N SER A 71 -26.29 -32.62 -13.28
CA SER A 71 -24.82 -32.56 -13.24
C SER A 71 -24.30 -31.11 -13.25
N LEU A 72 -25.05 -30.18 -13.84
CA LEU A 72 -24.70 -28.75 -13.88
C LEU A 72 -25.03 -28.02 -12.56
N ALA A 73 -25.94 -28.54 -11.74
CA ALA A 73 -26.48 -27.83 -10.58
C ALA A 73 -25.41 -27.40 -9.57
N GLY A 74 -24.43 -28.28 -9.26
CA GLY A 74 -23.35 -27.99 -8.29
C GLY A 74 -22.37 -26.94 -8.81
N GLU A 75 -21.94 -27.08 -10.07
CA GLU A 75 -21.01 -26.15 -10.71
C GLU A 75 -21.68 -24.78 -10.87
N LEU A 76 -22.96 -24.74 -11.28
CA LEU A 76 -23.74 -23.55 -11.46
C LEU A 76 -23.87 -22.74 -10.16
N LYS A 77 -24.20 -23.41 -9.06
CA LYS A 77 -24.26 -22.79 -7.74
C LYS A 77 -22.93 -22.19 -7.33
N SER A 78 -21.82 -22.87 -7.59
CA SER A 78 -20.47 -22.38 -7.29
C SER A 78 -20.14 -21.13 -8.11
N VAL A 79 -20.41 -21.16 -9.43
CA VAL A 79 -20.15 -20.03 -10.34
C VAL A 79 -20.99 -18.81 -9.96
N LEU A 80 -22.29 -18.99 -9.71
CA LEU A 80 -23.18 -17.91 -9.31
C LEU A 80 -22.76 -17.32 -7.96
N GLY A 81 -22.35 -18.15 -6.99
CA GLY A 81 -21.82 -17.68 -5.72
C GLY A 81 -20.51 -16.88 -5.87
N GLN A 82 -19.65 -17.24 -6.83
CA GLN A 82 -18.46 -16.46 -7.14
C GLN A 82 -18.82 -15.12 -7.77
N VAL A 83 -19.79 -15.07 -8.68
CA VAL A 83 -20.28 -13.82 -9.28
C VAL A 83 -20.91 -12.93 -8.21
N ASP A 84 -21.74 -13.51 -7.33
CA ASP A 84 -22.36 -12.79 -6.23
C ASP A 84 -21.30 -12.17 -5.30
N SER A 85 -20.26 -12.92 -4.95
CA SER A 85 -19.13 -12.41 -4.15
C SER A 85 -18.29 -11.32 -4.85
N LEU A 86 -18.32 -11.24 -6.18
CA LEU A 86 -17.70 -10.12 -6.92
C LEU A 86 -18.56 -8.84 -6.87
N LEU A 87 -19.87 -8.99 -6.76
CA LEU A 87 -20.82 -7.88 -6.71
C LEU A 87 -21.07 -7.41 -5.28
N ASP A 88 -20.95 -8.31 -4.34
CA ASP A 88 -21.08 -8.02 -2.91
C ASP A 88 -19.77 -7.40 -2.43
N ALA A 89 -19.75 -6.07 -2.35
CA ALA A 89 -18.73 -5.34 -1.60
C ALA A 89 -18.97 -5.56 -0.10
N GLY A 90 -18.88 -6.82 0.36
CA GLY A 90 -19.10 -7.20 1.74
C GLY A 90 -18.39 -6.28 2.72
N GLU A 91 -18.90 -6.19 3.94
CA GLU A 91 -18.31 -5.34 4.97
C GLU A 91 -16.80 -5.62 5.10
N PHE A 92 -15.99 -4.64 4.78
CA PHE A 92 -14.53 -4.79 4.79
C PHE A 92 -14.05 -5.17 6.19
N THR A 93 -13.43 -6.33 6.29
CA THR A 93 -12.83 -6.82 7.53
C THR A 93 -11.32 -6.98 7.32
N PRO A 94 -10.47 -6.17 7.98
CA PRO A 94 -9.02 -6.25 7.81
C PRO A 94 -8.47 -7.67 8.04
N ALA A 95 -8.97 -8.38 9.05
CA ALA A 95 -8.54 -9.74 9.39
C ALA A 95 -8.82 -10.79 8.29
N ALA A 96 -9.81 -10.54 7.43
CA ALA A 96 -10.15 -11.42 6.31
C ALA A 96 -9.41 -11.07 5.02
N TYR A 97 -8.85 -9.87 4.91
CA TYR A 97 -8.19 -9.40 3.69
C TYR A 97 -6.98 -10.25 3.32
N ARG A 98 -6.88 -10.63 2.03
CA ARG A 98 -5.81 -11.45 1.45
C ARG A 98 -5.30 -10.82 0.18
N GLY A 99 -4.65 -9.69 0.28
CA GLY A 99 -4.09 -8.98 -0.85
C GLY A 99 -2.69 -8.48 -0.55
N GLU A 100 -2.05 -7.90 -1.56
CA GLU A 100 -0.78 -7.21 -1.44
C GLU A 100 -1.02 -5.71 -1.53
N ILE A 101 -0.33 -4.95 -0.69
CA ILE A 101 -0.23 -3.49 -0.74
C ILE A 101 1.24 -3.12 -0.87
N THR A 102 1.56 -2.25 -1.80
CA THR A 102 2.93 -1.79 -2.06
C THR A 102 3.12 -0.38 -1.53
N LEU A 103 4.07 -0.21 -0.62
CA LEU A 103 4.44 1.06 0.01
C LEU A 103 5.85 1.47 -0.40
N ALA A 104 5.99 2.61 -1.07
CA ALA A 104 7.30 3.25 -1.25
C ALA A 104 7.67 4.01 0.03
N ILE A 105 8.85 3.70 0.59
CA ILE A 105 9.33 4.28 1.84
C ILE A 105 10.85 4.20 1.88
N SER A 106 11.54 5.30 2.22
CA SER A 106 12.98 5.27 2.41
C SER A 106 13.36 4.36 3.58
N GLU A 107 14.54 3.73 3.53
CA GLU A 107 14.98 2.79 4.55
C GLU A 107 14.99 3.43 5.95
N TYR A 108 15.49 4.65 6.08
CA TYR A 108 15.57 5.34 7.37
C TYR A 108 14.19 5.71 7.97
N VAL A 109 13.17 5.95 7.15
CA VAL A 109 11.79 6.10 7.64
C VAL A 109 11.22 4.73 8.01
N GLY A 110 11.41 3.73 7.14
CA GLY A 110 10.97 2.35 7.36
C GLY A 110 11.57 1.74 8.61
N PHE A 111 12.84 1.99 8.87
CA PHE A 111 13.55 1.51 10.06
C PHE A 111 12.84 1.90 11.38
N THR A 112 12.21 3.06 11.41
CA THR A 112 11.49 3.54 12.59
C THR A 112 9.99 3.20 12.56
N LEU A 113 9.35 3.27 11.38
CA LEU A 113 7.90 3.11 11.25
C LEU A 113 7.48 1.64 11.13
N LEU A 114 8.21 0.82 10.37
CA LEU A 114 7.76 -0.55 10.06
C LEU A 114 7.63 -1.46 11.28
N PRO A 115 8.52 -1.44 12.30
CA PRO A 115 8.37 -2.31 13.46
C PRO A 115 7.04 -2.09 14.20
N PRO A 116 6.66 -0.88 14.64
CA PRO A 116 5.38 -0.66 15.31
C PRO A 116 4.18 -0.86 14.38
N LEU A 117 4.30 -0.54 13.08
CA LEU A 117 3.24 -0.80 12.11
C LEU A 117 3.04 -2.31 11.92
N SER A 118 4.11 -3.09 11.79
CA SER A 118 4.04 -4.55 11.63
C SER A 118 3.36 -5.23 12.81
N ALA A 119 3.65 -4.80 14.05
CA ALA A 119 2.99 -5.32 15.24
C ALA A 119 1.47 -5.07 15.24
N ARG A 120 1.04 -3.91 14.73
CA ARG A 120 -0.39 -3.61 14.57
C ARG A 120 -1.03 -4.45 13.47
N LEU A 121 -0.36 -4.58 12.31
CA LEU A 121 -0.86 -5.37 11.17
C LEU A 121 -0.95 -6.85 11.52
N GLU A 122 0.00 -7.40 12.27
CA GLU A 122 -0.05 -8.78 12.77
C GLU A 122 -1.33 -9.04 13.57
N ALA A 123 -1.70 -8.11 14.44
CA ALA A 123 -2.89 -8.24 15.28
C ALA A 123 -4.21 -8.02 14.52
N THR A 124 -4.25 -7.17 13.50
CA THR A 124 -5.49 -6.70 12.89
C THR A 124 -5.71 -7.21 11.46
N ALA A 125 -4.66 -7.46 10.69
CA ALA A 125 -4.71 -7.93 9.31
C ALA A 125 -3.63 -8.96 9.00
N PRO A 126 -3.62 -10.13 9.71
CA PRO A 126 -2.52 -11.11 9.67
C PRO A 126 -2.29 -11.77 8.29
N ARG A 127 -3.18 -11.54 7.34
CA ARG A 127 -3.11 -12.10 5.98
C ARG A 127 -2.76 -11.05 4.92
N LEU A 128 -2.66 -9.78 5.31
CA LEU A 128 -2.20 -8.71 4.44
C LEU A 128 -0.71 -8.91 4.11
N ARG A 129 -0.39 -8.84 2.83
CA ARG A 129 1.00 -8.77 2.37
C ARG A 129 1.39 -7.31 2.15
N LEU A 130 2.23 -6.76 3.02
CA LEU A 130 2.81 -5.44 2.84
C LEU A 130 4.17 -5.59 2.16
N ARG A 131 4.29 -5.03 0.96
CA ARG A 131 5.53 -4.95 0.20
C ARG A 131 6.10 -3.55 0.31
N THR A 132 7.37 -3.41 0.71
CA THR A 132 8.03 -2.10 0.79
C THR A 132 9.08 -1.97 -0.31
N ILE A 133 9.18 -0.77 -0.89
CA ILE A 133 10.17 -0.42 -1.92
C ILE A 133 10.93 0.80 -1.41
N THR A 134 12.26 0.67 -1.27
CA THR A 134 13.12 1.72 -0.71
C THR A 134 13.72 2.65 -1.77
N ARG A 135 13.78 2.20 -3.03
CA ARG A 135 14.25 2.98 -4.18
C ARG A 135 13.17 2.99 -5.24
N ALA A 136 12.27 3.95 -5.16
CA ALA A 136 11.20 4.16 -6.12
C ALA A 136 11.30 5.60 -6.63
N GLU A 137 11.78 5.75 -7.86
CA GLU A 137 11.78 7.04 -8.57
C GLU A 137 10.42 7.31 -9.20
N ARG A 138 10.09 8.58 -9.44
CA ARG A 138 8.83 8.98 -10.05
C ARG A 138 7.62 8.39 -9.31
N GLN A 139 7.63 8.54 -7.99
CA GLN A 139 6.64 7.89 -7.10
C GLN A 139 5.20 8.31 -7.44
N LEU A 140 4.97 9.55 -7.84
CA LEU A 140 3.63 10.01 -8.22
C LEU A 140 3.11 9.24 -9.45
N ASP A 141 3.93 9.06 -10.49
CA ASP A 141 3.55 8.28 -11.67
C ASP A 141 3.23 6.82 -11.30
N GLN A 142 4.05 6.21 -10.45
CA GLN A 142 3.84 4.83 -10.00
C GLN A 142 2.55 4.69 -9.17
N LEU A 143 2.20 5.68 -8.36
CA LEU A 143 0.91 5.74 -7.66
C LEU A 143 -0.26 5.86 -8.63
N ALA A 144 -0.15 6.72 -9.66
CA ALA A 144 -1.18 6.87 -10.68
C ALA A 144 -1.40 5.60 -11.48
N ASN A 145 -0.31 4.91 -11.86
CA ASN A 145 -0.35 3.68 -12.66
C ASN A 145 -0.70 2.42 -11.84
N GLY A 146 -0.68 2.51 -10.51
CA GLY A 146 -0.99 1.38 -9.63
C GLY A 146 0.15 0.41 -9.37
N GLU A 147 1.35 0.81 -9.65
CA GLU A 147 2.57 0.09 -9.27
C GLU A 147 2.88 0.26 -7.77
N LEU A 148 2.47 1.41 -7.22
CA LEU A 148 2.44 1.71 -5.79
C LEU A 148 1.01 1.99 -5.33
N ASP A 149 0.72 1.62 -4.09
CA ASP A 149 -0.52 1.97 -3.39
C ASP A 149 -0.32 3.20 -2.50
N PHE A 150 0.83 3.29 -1.84
CA PHE A 150 1.21 4.39 -0.97
C PHE A 150 2.67 4.80 -1.17
N ALA A 151 2.97 6.06 -0.88
CA ALA A 151 4.33 6.55 -0.72
C ALA A 151 4.46 7.37 0.57
N ILE A 152 5.57 7.20 1.28
CA ILE A 152 6.00 8.09 2.35
C ILE A 152 7.28 8.77 1.89
N GLN A 153 7.19 10.05 1.61
CA GLN A 153 8.30 10.86 1.11
C GLN A 153 8.45 12.19 1.84
N ILE A 154 9.53 12.87 1.59
CA ILE A 154 9.70 14.27 1.99
C ILE A 154 8.60 15.09 1.31
N GLN A 155 7.94 15.96 2.06
CA GLN A 155 6.84 16.78 1.57
C GLN A 155 7.32 17.70 0.43
N ARG A 156 6.56 17.73 -0.65
CA ARG A 156 6.71 18.71 -1.75
C ARG A 156 5.99 20.00 -1.41
N GLU A 157 6.33 21.09 -2.09
CA GLU A 157 5.60 22.35 -1.97
C GLU A 157 4.16 22.21 -2.47
N GLU A 158 3.96 21.50 -3.58
CA GLU A 158 2.66 21.27 -4.19
C GLU A 158 2.51 19.83 -4.65
N TYR A 159 1.27 19.37 -4.68
CA TYR A 159 0.87 18.08 -5.23
C TYR A 159 -0.27 18.28 -6.22
N PRO A 160 -0.28 17.55 -7.34
CA PRO A 160 -1.43 17.53 -8.23
C PRO A 160 -2.71 17.13 -7.51
N PRO A 161 -3.89 17.65 -7.92
CA PRO A 161 -5.15 17.46 -7.19
C PRO A 161 -5.67 16.01 -7.16
N GLU A 162 -5.11 15.13 -7.99
CA GLU A 162 -5.42 13.71 -8.02
C GLU A 162 -4.75 12.90 -6.90
N TYR A 163 -3.91 13.53 -6.06
CA TYR A 163 -3.27 12.85 -4.92
C TYR A 163 -3.87 13.28 -3.59
N SER A 164 -4.14 12.31 -2.74
CA SER A 164 -4.44 12.52 -1.34
C SER A 164 -3.15 12.58 -0.55
N VAL A 165 -2.96 13.62 0.25
CA VAL A 165 -1.72 13.89 0.98
C VAL A 165 -2.03 14.15 2.45
N SER A 166 -1.33 13.47 3.36
CA SER A 166 -1.41 13.70 4.79
C SER A 166 -0.02 13.95 5.38
N PRO A 167 0.22 15.11 6.01
CA PRO A 167 1.44 15.33 6.77
C PRO A 167 1.55 14.32 7.92
N LEU A 168 2.67 13.62 8.02
CA LEU A 168 2.90 12.62 9.06
C LEU A 168 3.71 13.16 10.23
N ALA A 169 4.94 13.58 9.95
CA ALA A 169 5.90 14.01 10.96
C ALA A 169 6.91 14.99 10.38
N ALA A 170 7.45 15.84 11.24
CA ALA A 170 8.61 16.65 10.97
C ALA A 170 9.76 16.26 11.90
N SER A 171 10.99 16.34 11.41
CA SER A 171 12.19 16.12 12.21
C SER A 171 13.27 17.10 11.82
N PRO A 172 13.95 17.72 12.78
CA PRO A 172 15.20 18.40 12.51
C PRO A 172 16.22 17.39 12.01
N LEU A 173 17.22 17.86 11.28
CA LEU A 173 18.38 17.09 10.92
C LEU A 173 19.43 17.16 12.04
N ALA A 174 20.26 16.12 12.15
CA ALA A 174 21.43 16.06 13.01
C ALA A 174 22.61 15.47 12.25
N ILE A 175 23.82 15.73 12.73
CA ILE A 175 25.03 15.11 12.22
C ILE A 175 25.34 13.90 13.10
N PHE A 176 25.37 12.71 12.51
CA PHE A 176 25.79 11.50 13.17
C PHE A 176 27.26 11.23 12.88
N VAL A 177 28.01 10.95 13.93
CA VAL A 177 29.44 10.63 13.90
C VAL A 177 29.76 9.59 14.96
N ARG A 178 30.89 8.89 14.86
CA ARG A 178 31.39 8.02 15.96
C ARG A 178 31.72 8.83 17.21
N GLN A 179 31.78 8.19 18.38
CA GLN A 179 31.99 8.88 19.65
C GLN A 179 33.32 9.64 19.73
N GLU A 180 34.40 9.09 19.18
CA GLU A 180 35.71 9.72 19.16
C GLU A 180 35.98 10.63 17.97
N HIS A 181 34.92 10.97 17.21
CA HIS A 181 35.08 11.83 16.03
C HIS A 181 35.56 13.24 16.42
N PRO A 182 36.52 13.83 15.68
CA PRO A 182 37.09 15.13 15.98
C PRO A 182 36.09 16.30 16.09
N LEU A 183 34.89 16.15 15.55
CA LEU A 183 33.84 17.17 15.65
C LEU A 183 33.14 17.20 17.01
N VAL A 184 33.20 16.14 17.80
CA VAL A 184 32.49 16.04 19.10
C VAL A 184 32.94 17.12 20.08
N ALA A 185 34.23 17.47 20.07
CA ALA A 185 34.83 18.46 20.98
C ALA A 185 34.91 19.90 20.40
N LYS A 186 34.27 20.15 19.23
CA LYS A 186 34.39 21.41 18.51
C LYS A 186 33.08 22.16 18.40
N THR A 187 33.13 23.49 18.35
CA THR A 187 32.01 24.31 17.93
C THR A 187 31.81 24.11 16.41
N LEU A 188 30.63 23.64 16.02
CA LEU A 188 30.34 23.31 14.62
C LEU A 188 30.06 24.59 13.81
N THR A 189 30.67 24.63 12.63
CA THR A 189 30.39 25.61 11.58
C THR A 189 30.20 24.88 10.25
N SER A 190 29.47 25.47 9.30
CA SER A 190 29.30 24.92 7.96
C SER A 190 30.63 24.62 7.27
N GLN A 191 31.62 25.52 7.42
CA GLN A 191 32.95 25.35 6.86
C GLN A 191 33.71 24.18 7.47
N LEU A 192 33.58 23.95 8.79
CA LEU A 192 34.23 22.83 9.48
C LEU A 192 33.64 21.50 9.07
N ILE A 193 32.31 21.43 8.90
CA ILE A 193 31.60 20.23 8.48
C ILE A 193 32.05 19.78 7.07
N ARG A 194 32.22 20.73 6.15
CA ARG A 194 32.69 20.43 4.76
C ARG A 194 34.08 19.82 4.70
N GLN A 195 34.91 20.01 5.71
CA GLN A 195 36.26 19.44 5.76
C GLN A 195 36.28 17.93 6.02
N TYR A 196 35.12 17.32 6.31
CA TYR A 196 34.99 15.89 6.54
C TYR A 196 34.26 15.20 5.41
N PRO A 197 34.61 13.94 5.07
CA PRO A 197 33.88 13.16 4.09
C PRO A 197 32.47 12.84 4.61
N GLN A 198 31.51 12.70 3.70
CA GLN A 198 30.11 12.50 4.07
C GLN A 198 29.55 11.19 3.50
N VAL A 199 28.72 10.51 4.30
CA VAL A 199 27.79 9.52 3.79
C VAL A 199 26.47 10.22 3.52
N ALA A 200 25.95 10.10 2.31
CA ALA A 200 24.64 10.59 1.92
C ALA A 200 23.66 9.41 1.80
N LEU A 201 22.50 9.50 2.46
CA LEU A 201 21.43 8.56 2.23
C LEU A 201 20.67 8.93 0.95
N TYR A 202 20.40 7.91 0.15
CA TYR A 202 19.60 8.07 -1.05
C TYR A 202 18.20 8.59 -0.70
N VAL A 203 17.74 9.59 -1.44
CA VAL A 203 16.40 10.16 -1.38
C VAL A 203 15.80 10.10 -2.78
N ALA A 204 14.68 9.39 -2.92
CA ALA A 204 13.94 9.32 -4.17
C ALA A 204 13.42 10.70 -4.58
N ASP A 205 13.37 10.95 -5.89
CA ASP A 205 12.84 12.21 -6.48
C ASP A 205 13.49 13.49 -5.88
N ARG A 206 14.76 13.38 -5.47
CA ARG A 206 15.47 14.44 -4.74
C ARG A 206 15.45 15.79 -5.45
N GLU A 207 15.60 15.80 -6.76
CA GLU A 207 15.62 17.02 -7.55
C GLU A 207 14.29 17.76 -7.49
N GLU A 208 13.18 17.01 -7.47
CA GLU A 208 11.82 17.57 -7.39
C GLU A 208 11.45 18.00 -5.96
N LEU A 209 11.97 17.29 -4.94
CA LEU A 209 11.69 17.57 -3.53
C LEU A 209 12.48 18.76 -2.99
N ILE A 210 13.68 18.97 -3.52
CA ILE A 210 14.65 19.96 -3.01
C ILE A 210 14.82 21.14 -3.95
N GLY A 211 14.22 21.09 -5.14
CA GLY A 211 14.41 22.09 -6.21
C GLY A 211 14.10 23.54 -5.83
N GLY A 212 13.29 23.78 -4.79
CA GLY A 212 12.99 25.10 -4.24
C GLY A 212 13.86 25.51 -3.04
N GLN A 213 14.56 24.58 -2.38
CA GLN A 213 15.23 24.87 -1.12
C GLN A 213 16.76 24.87 -1.28
N VAL A 214 17.32 26.05 -1.50
CA VAL A 214 18.76 26.35 -1.62
C VAL A 214 19.58 25.79 -0.43
N LEU A 215 18.95 25.64 0.73
CA LEU A 215 19.55 25.09 1.96
C LEU A 215 20.01 23.63 1.83
N ALA A 216 19.30 22.82 1.06
CA ALA A 216 19.64 21.40 0.95
C ALA A 216 20.90 21.15 0.11
N ARG A 217 21.28 22.04 -0.79
CA ARG A 217 22.53 21.90 -1.57
C ARG A 217 23.78 22.05 -0.70
N GLY A 218 23.76 22.98 0.27
CA GLY A 218 24.90 23.18 1.17
C GLY A 218 25.10 22.08 2.22
N LEU A 219 24.04 21.35 2.59
CA LEU A 219 24.09 20.28 3.58
C LEU A 219 24.86 19.04 3.13
N PHE A 220 24.90 18.79 1.82
CA PHE A 220 25.53 17.62 1.21
C PHE A 220 26.75 17.98 0.37
N GLU A 221 27.46 19.04 0.76
CA GLU A 221 28.73 19.44 0.13
C GLU A 221 29.88 19.04 1.04
N SER A 222 30.87 18.40 0.47
CA SER A 222 32.11 18.03 1.15
C SER A 222 33.32 18.30 0.28
N ASP A 223 34.36 18.85 0.86
CA ASP A 223 35.65 19.05 0.19
C ASP A 223 36.46 17.74 0.07
N LYS A 224 36.02 16.66 0.74
CA LYS A 224 36.74 15.39 0.80
C LYS A 224 36.03 14.21 0.14
N GLY A 225 34.85 14.39 -0.35
CA GLY A 225 34.07 13.35 -1.03
C GLY A 225 32.80 12.93 -0.33
N ILE A 226 31.91 12.36 -1.12
CA ILE A 226 30.59 11.87 -0.69
C ILE A 226 30.44 10.44 -1.13
N LEU A 227 30.04 9.55 -0.19
CA LEU A 227 29.62 8.19 -0.46
C LEU A 227 28.11 8.13 -0.36
N GLU A 228 27.42 7.81 -1.44
CA GLU A 228 25.97 7.65 -1.43
C GLU A 228 25.57 6.18 -1.27
N THR A 229 24.62 5.92 -0.37
CA THR A 229 24.03 4.60 -0.16
C THR A 229 22.55 4.70 0.18
N SER A 230 21.77 3.66 -0.15
CA SER A 230 20.38 3.53 0.31
C SER A 230 20.25 2.74 1.63
N HIS A 231 21.38 2.27 2.19
CA HIS A 231 21.40 1.37 3.34
C HIS A 231 21.83 2.09 4.61
N LEU A 232 20.87 2.38 5.49
CA LEU A 232 21.11 3.11 6.74
C LEU A 232 22.11 2.40 7.66
N LEU A 233 21.96 1.09 7.84
CA LEU A 233 22.87 0.33 8.69
C LEU A 233 24.29 0.31 8.14
N THR A 234 24.46 0.19 6.82
CA THR A 234 25.78 0.31 6.18
C THR A 234 26.39 1.70 6.40
N ALA A 235 25.56 2.76 6.30
CA ALA A 235 26.04 4.11 6.62
C ALA A 235 26.55 4.20 8.05
N PHE A 236 25.83 3.63 9.01
CA PHE A 236 26.28 3.61 10.42
C PHE A 236 27.57 2.81 10.62
N GLU A 237 27.75 1.66 9.96
CA GLU A 237 29.02 0.92 10.03
C GLU A 237 30.21 1.72 9.47
N ILE A 238 30.01 2.46 8.37
CA ILE A 238 31.03 3.37 7.82
C ILE A 238 31.42 4.43 8.87
N LEU A 239 30.45 5.02 9.57
CA LEU A 239 30.74 6.01 10.60
C LEU A 239 31.53 5.42 11.77
N ARG A 240 31.32 4.15 12.15
CA ARG A 240 32.08 3.48 13.23
C ARG A 240 33.55 3.35 12.93
N GLU A 241 33.88 3.10 11.68
CA GLU A 241 35.25 2.80 11.23
C GLU A 241 36.01 4.03 10.71
N THR A 242 35.33 5.17 10.55
CA THR A 242 35.91 6.31 9.82
C THR A 242 35.54 7.67 10.40
N ASP A 243 36.16 8.73 9.89
CA ASP A 243 35.78 10.11 10.17
C ASP A 243 34.75 10.64 9.14
N TYR A 244 33.95 9.77 8.54
CA TYR A 244 32.78 10.21 7.79
C TYR A 244 31.71 10.75 8.74
N LEU A 245 30.90 11.66 8.22
CA LEU A 245 29.69 12.12 8.91
C LEU A 245 28.45 11.81 8.07
N LEU A 246 27.31 11.66 8.74
CA LEU A 246 26.02 11.47 8.12
C LEU A 246 25.05 12.54 8.60
N ILE A 247 24.49 13.32 7.68
CA ILE A 247 23.41 14.25 7.99
C ILE A 247 22.08 13.55 7.69
N CYS A 248 21.31 13.30 8.74
CA CYS A 248 20.01 12.63 8.60
C CYS A 248 19.05 13.04 9.74
N PRO A 249 17.76 12.62 9.69
CA PRO A 249 16.78 13.02 10.70
C PRO A 249 17.18 12.65 12.12
N ALA A 250 17.09 13.62 13.03
CA ALA A 250 17.52 13.49 14.43
C ALA A 250 16.76 12.39 15.20
N TYR A 251 15.53 12.03 14.77
CA TYR A 251 14.77 10.96 15.43
C TYR A 251 15.47 9.59 15.39
N LEU A 252 16.40 9.39 14.46
CA LEU A 252 17.17 8.13 14.36
C LEU A 252 18.07 7.90 15.59
N ALA A 253 18.50 8.96 16.27
CA ALA A 253 19.26 8.87 17.52
C ALA A 253 18.51 8.14 18.64
N ARG A 254 17.18 8.02 18.55
CA ARG A 254 16.36 7.30 19.54
C ARG A 254 16.46 5.78 19.43
N ASN A 255 17.03 5.28 18.35
CA ASN A 255 17.26 3.84 18.17
C ASN A 255 18.62 3.47 18.77
N GLU A 256 18.64 3.28 20.11
CA GLU A 256 19.86 2.96 20.86
C GLU A 256 20.60 1.72 20.31
N GLY A 257 19.88 0.76 19.72
CA GLY A 257 20.49 -0.43 19.15
C GLY A 257 21.35 -0.13 17.93
N ALA A 258 20.88 0.73 17.04
CA ALA A 258 21.60 1.08 15.82
C ALA A 258 22.64 2.19 16.01
N THR A 259 22.42 3.08 16.99
CA THR A 259 23.26 4.28 17.22
C THR A 259 24.08 4.21 18.49
N ARG A 260 24.26 3.01 19.09
CA ARG A 260 24.92 2.82 20.41
C ARG A 260 26.26 3.55 20.53
N ASP A 261 27.10 3.52 19.50
CA ASP A 261 28.47 4.05 19.52
C ASP A 261 28.59 5.34 18.70
N MET A 262 27.50 6.09 18.61
CA MET A 262 27.40 7.33 17.83
C MET A 262 26.97 8.49 18.67
N VAL A 263 27.35 9.68 18.24
CA VAL A 263 26.89 10.96 18.75
C VAL A 263 26.11 11.68 17.67
N ALA A 264 24.92 12.14 18.05
CA ALA A 264 24.11 13.02 17.19
C ALA A 264 24.38 14.48 17.60
N LEU A 265 25.08 15.20 16.76
CA LEU A 265 25.44 16.60 16.95
C LEU A 265 24.39 17.51 16.31
N THR A 266 24.08 18.62 16.96
CA THR A 266 23.15 19.64 16.42
C THR A 266 23.83 20.39 15.27
N LEU A 267 23.09 20.60 14.19
CA LEU A 267 23.55 21.41 13.07
C LEU A 267 23.75 22.88 13.50
N PRO A 268 24.73 23.59 12.89
CA PRO A 268 24.86 25.05 13.02
C PRO A 268 23.57 25.76 12.61
N VAL A 269 23.33 26.93 13.16
CA VAL A 269 22.08 27.70 12.91
C VAL A 269 21.85 27.99 11.42
N ASP A 270 22.90 28.27 10.68
CA ASP A 270 22.88 28.52 9.23
C ASP A 270 22.59 27.28 8.39
N MET A 271 22.69 26.08 8.97
CA MET A 271 22.38 24.79 8.36
C MET A 271 21.12 24.14 8.93
N THR A 272 20.44 24.78 9.89
CA THR A 272 19.27 24.17 10.55
C THR A 272 18.13 24.00 9.57
N PHE A 273 17.70 22.76 9.40
CA PHE A 273 16.60 22.38 8.53
C PHE A 273 15.75 21.27 9.18
N SER A 274 14.44 21.32 8.94
CA SER A 274 13.51 20.28 9.37
C SER A 274 12.86 19.63 8.15
N VAL A 275 13.03 18.32 8.06
CA VAL A 275 12.41 17.52 7.00
C VAL A 275 11.00 17.16 7.43
N GLN A 276 10.03 17.48 6.59
CA GLN A 276 8.63 17.10 6.76
C GLN A 276 8.30 15.90 5.88
N TYR A 277 7.61 14.90 6.44
CA TYR A 277 7.21 13.70 5.72
C TYR A 277 5.71 13.70 5.52
N SER A 278 5.27 13.23 4.36
CA SER A 278 3.87 13.05 4.02
C SER A 278 3.59 11.65 3.53
N LEU A 279 2.42 11.13 3.89
CA LEU A 279 1.81 9.95 3.28
C LEU A 279 1.00 10.38 2.08
N ILE A 280 1.18 9.69 0.97
CA ILE A 280 0.59 10.02 -0.32
C ILE A 280 -0.05 8.78 -0.91
N ALA A 281 -1.24 8.95 -1.49
CA ALA A 281 -1.93 7.97 -2.31
C ALA A 281 -2.60 8.65 -3.49
N HIS A 282 -2.82 7.95 -4.59
CA HIS A 282 -3.60 8.46 -5.70
C HIS A 282 -5.10 8.28 -5.44
N ARG A 283 -5.95 9.23 -5.83
CA ARG A 283 -7.41 9.21 -5.60
C ARG A 283 -8.12 7.99 -6.18
N ARG A 284 -7.52 7.27 -7.13
CA ARG A 284 -8.07 6.00 -7.62
C ARG A 284 -8.32 4.97 -6.52
N THR A 285 -7.62 5.08 -5.39
CA THR A 285 -7.76 4.17 -4.23
C THR A 285 -8.67 4.74 -3.14
N GLU A 286 -9.20 5.95 -3.31
CA GLU A 286 -9.97 6.67 -2.29
C GLU A 286 -11.22 5.90 -1.81
N GLN A 287 -11.89 5.17 -2.71
CA GLN A 287 -13.06 4.35 -2.38
C GLN A 287 -12.71 2.92 -1.96
N SER A 288 -11.44 2.56 -1.90
CA SER A 288 -11.00 1.23 -1.52
C SER A 288 -10.91 1.09 0.00
N PRO A 289 -11.72 0.21 0.63
CA PRO A 289 -11.76 0.09 2.09
C PRO A 289 -10.42 -0.30 2.72
N ILE A 290 -9.65 -1.17 2.06
CA ILE A 290 -8.31 -1.56 2.53
C ILE A 290 -7.35 -0.37 2.53
N HIS A 291 -7.41 0.48 1.50
CA HIS A 291 -6.53 1.66 1.42
C HIS A 291 -6.91 2.69 2.47
N GLN A 292 -8.20 2.95 2.69
CA GLN A 292 -8.67 3.85 3.76
C GLN A 292 -8.23 3.35 5.14
N TRP A 293 -8.42 2.05 5.40
CA TRP A 293 -8.04 1.44 6.66
C TRP A 293 -6.52 1.50 6.89
N LEU A 294 -5.71 1.09 5.90
CA LEU A 294 -4.24 1.09 6.06
C LEU A 294 -3.67 2.51 6.15
N TRP A 295 -4.25 3.46 5.41
CA TRP A 295 -3.93 4.88 5.57
C TRP A 295 -4.06 5.32 7.03
N GLN A 296 -5.19 4.99 7.65
CA GLN A 296 -5.45 5.35 9.04
C GLN A 296 -4.50 4.62 10.00
N GLU A 297 -4.17 3.34 9.74
CA GLU A 297 -3.21 2.60 10.55
C GLU A 297 -1.80 3.21 10.49
N ILE A 298 -1.34 3.66 9.32
CA ILE A 298 -0.06 4.36 9.17
C ILE A 298 -0.08 5.68 9.96
N VAL A 299 -1.12 6.50 9.79
CA VAL A 299 -1.26 7.78 10.49
C VAL A 299 -1.28 7.57 12.01
N ASN A 300 -2.10 6.64 12.50
CA ASN A 300 -2.21 6.32 13.93
C ASN A 300 -0.88 5.80 14.50
N THR A 301 -0.15 4.99 13.73
CA THR A 301 1.16 4.50 14.14
C THR A 301 2.14 5.65 14.36
N VAL A 302 2.24 6.57 13.39
CA VAL A 302 3.11 7.75 13.52
C VAL A 302 2.72 8.63 14.70
N GLN A 303 1.41 8.86 14.91
CA GLN A 303 0.93 9.65 16.05
C GLN A 303 1.29 8.99 17.39
N SER A 304 1.13 7.67 17.51
CA SER A 304 1.48 6.93 18.74
C SER A 304 2.97 7.00 19.09
N MET A 305 3.84 7.10 18.07
CA MET A 305 5.28 7.26 18.25
C MET A 305 5.63 8.64 18.85
N ARG A 306 4.88 9.69 18.52
CA ARG A 306 5.06 11.04 19.08
C ARG A 306 4.76 11.09 20.58
N PHE A 307 3.72 10.41 21.03
CA PHE A 307 3.33 10.37 22.47
C PHE A 307 4.30 9.60 23.35
N ARG A 308 5.01 8.60 22.83
CA ARG A 308 6.05 7.87 23.60
C ARG A 308 7.26 8.74 23.95
N THR A 309 7.37 9.93 23.41
CA THR A 309 8.51 10.83 23.57
C THR A 309 8.40 11.74 24.80
N VAL A 310 7.20 11.90 25.40
CA VAL A 310 6.94 12.86 26.49
C VAL A 310 7.21 12.28 27.89
N HIS A 311 7.46 10.97 28.04
CA HIS A 311 7.56 10.32 29.34
C HIS A 311 8.95 9.76 29.71
N ARG A 312 10.02 10.27 29.12
CA ARG A 312 11.39 10.06 29.66
C ARG A 312 12.05 11.41 29.84
N GLY A 313 11.68 12.07 30.96
CA GLY A 313 12.44 13.10 31.63
C GLY A 313 13.44 12.44 32.57
#